data_5648f7bd72d79e2a09242cfa3f500024
#
_entry.id   5648f7bd72d79e2a09242cfa3f500024
#
_cell.length_a   1.000
_cell.length_b   1.000
_cell.length_c   1.000
_cell.angle_alpha   90.00
_cell.angle_beta   90.00
_cell.angle_gamma   90.00
#
_symmetry.space_group_name_H-M   'P 1'
#
loop_
_entity.id
_entity.type
_entity.pdbx_description
1 polymer ?
#
loop_
_entity_poly.entity_id
_entity_poly.type
_entity_poly.pdbx_seq_one_letter_code
_entity_poly.pdbx_strand_id
1 'polypeptide(L)'
;MTSLLQQRLTVQNTLPQDAALAVLVGRVWVEGRGAVLVRVTPTDVTDLSQLAPTCNALLELDHPAGKVRSHVGHLLGDTASVLQNSAPENHNKQKPCFMAPIDLQAIKAAGVTFVSSMLERVIEEQAKGDPTKAESVRKAVVAVIGDNLSQVVPGSADAEKLKQVLIGQGMWSQYLEVGIGPDAEIFTKAQPMSAVGVGAEVGIHPKSHWNNPEPEIVLAVNSKGQIQGATLGNDVNLRDFEGRSALLLGKAKDNNASTGIGPFIRLFDEHFSLETVKQCELAVQVTGPEGFVMQGASSIGKISRTPEDLVGQALNANHQYPDGLVLFLGTMFAPTQDRPLPGRPAGEGFTHVVGDLVSVSTPSLGCLVNRVNTSDNIAPWTYGSSALMRDLARQGLLGT
;
A
#
# COMPACT_ATOMS: atom_id res chain seq x y z
N MET A 1 15.70 -19.31 -18.11
CA MET A 1 14.78 -18.27 -18.64
C MET A 1 14.52 -17.28 -17.55
N THR A 2 14.52 -15.98 -17.86
CA THR A 2 14.19 -14.91 -16.91
C THR A 2 12.72 -15.01 -16.55
N SER A 3 12.36 -14.96 -15.25
CA SER A 3 10.96 -15.03 -14.83
C SER A 3 10.18 -13.78 -15.27
N LEU A 4 8.85 -13.87 -15.33
CA LEU A 4 8.00 -12.72 -15.66
C LEU A 4 8.19 -11.59 -14.65
N LEU A 5 8.36 -11.91 -13.35
CA LEU A 5 8.68 -10.94 -12.32
C LEU A 5 9.98 -10.18 -12.63
N GLN A 6 11.04 -10.88 -12.96
CA GLN A 6 12.34 -10.26 -13.31
C GLN A 6 12.24 -9.36 -14.54
N GLN A 7 11.44 -9.73 -15.55
CA GLN A 7 11.20 -8.89 -16.72
C GLN A 7 10.51 -7.56 -16.35
N ARG A 8 9.73 -7.52 -15.26
CA ARG A 8 9.10 -6.32 -14.75
C ARG A 8 10.03 -5.46 -13.89
N LEU A 9 11.03 -6.05 -13.23
CA LEU A 9 11.97 -5.36 -12.33
C LEU A 9 13.11 -4.69 -13.11
N THR A 10 12.78 -3.72 -13.94
CA THR A 10 13.73 -2.88 -14.68
C THR A 10 13.65 -1.43 -14.19
N VAL A 11 14.71 -0.66 -14.35
CA VAL A 11 14.74 0.76 -14.02
C VAL A 11 13.58 1.51 -14.68
N GLN A 12 13.39 1.25 -15.99
CA GLN A 12 12.35 1.92 -16.77
C GLN A 12 10.92 1.61 -16.29
N ASN A 13 10.66 0.38 -15.84
CA ASN A 13 9.33 -0.01 -15.37
C ASN A 13 9.09 0.38 -13.91
N THR A 14 10.15 0.47 -13.10
CA THR A 14 10.03 0.61 -11.64
C THR A 14 10.08 2.05 -11.18
N LEU A 15 10.95 2.90 -11.79
CA LEU A 15 11.12 4.28 -11.37
C LEU A 15 10.04 5.19 -11.99
N PRO A 16 9.75 6.37 -11.37
CA PRO A 16 8.87 7.37 -11.98
C PRO A 16 9.41 7.85 -13.33
N GLN A 17 8.52 8.36 -14.18
CA GLN A 17 8.89 8.81 -15.52
C GLN A 17 9.92 9.94 -15.51
N ASP A 18 9.88 10.80 -14.50
CA ASP A 18 10.81 11.91 -14.27
C ASP A 18 11.88 11.57 -13.22
N ALA A 19 12.30 10.30 -13.14
CA ALA A 19 13.24 9.79 -12.12
C ALA A 19 14.56 10.57 -12.01
N ALA A 20 15.01 11.23 -13.08
CA ALA A 20 16.19 12.08 -13.05
C ALA A 20 16.04 13.33 -12.17
N LEU A 21 14.81 13.81 -11.95
CA LEU A 21 14.47 14.95 -11.10
C LEU A 21 13.99 14.53 -9.71
N ALA A 22 13.44 13.32 -9.60
CA ALA A 22 12.83 12.81 -8.39
C ALA A 22 13.86 12.54 -7.27
N VAL A 23 13.51 12.89 -6.04
CA VAL A 23 14.26 12.48 -4.86
C VAL A 23 13.63 11.22 -4.29
N LEU A 24 14.24 10.08 -4.61
CA LEU A 24 13.75 8.75 -4.23
C LEU A 24 14.56 8.17 -3.08
N VAL A 25 13.85 7.70 -2.06
CA VAL A 25 14.44 7.05 -0.88
C VAL A 25 13.90 5.64 -0.76
N GLY A 26 14.80 4.71 -0.54
CA GLY A 26 14.51 3.30 -0.35
C GLY A 26 15.27 2.70 0.80
N ARG A 27 15.10 1.41 1.00
CA ARG A 27 15.92 0.59 1.91
C ARG A 27 16.41 -0.62 1.16
N VAL A 28 17.64 -1.02 1.44
CA VAL A 28 18.21 -2.25 0.93
C VAL A 28 18.71 -3.12 2.07
N TRP A 29 18.60 -4.43 1.89
CA TRP A 29 19.32 -5.37 2.73
C TRP A 29 20.77 -5.48 2.25
N VAL A 30 21.72 -5.36 3.15
CA VAL A 30 23.16 -5.53 2.91
C VAL A 30 23.68 -6.59 3.87
N GLU A 31 24.27 -7.66 3.33
CA GLU A 31 24.81 -8.76 4.13
C GLU A 31 25.82 -8.25 5.16
N GLY A 32 25.69 -8.68 6.41
CA GLY A 32 26.53 -8.25 7.54
C GLY A 32 26.19 -6.87 8.14
N ARG A 33 25.39 -6.04 7.44
CA ARG A 33 24.95 -4.73 7.93
C ARG A 33 23.47 -4.71 8.32
N GLY A 34 22.63 -5.49 7.64
CA GLY A 34 21.17 -5.44 7.78
C GLY A 34 20.55 -4.42 6.84
N ALA A 35 19.43 -3.81 7.27
CA ALA A 35 18.72 -2.81 6.48
C ALA A 35 19.46 -1.46 6.48
N VAL A 36 19.68 -0.91 5.29
CA VAL A 36 20.38 0.37 5.05
C VAL A 36 19.44 1.31 4.30
N LEU A 37 19.30 2.54 4.79
CA LEU A 37 18.58 3.61 4.10
C LEU A 37 19.41 4.08 2.89
N VAL A 38 18.75 4.28 1.75
CA VAL A 38 19.43 4.62 0.49
C VAL A 38 18.69 5.70 -0.30
N ARG A 39 19.48 6.51 -1.04
CA ARG A 39 18.98 7.27 -2.19
C ARG A 39 19.03 6.37 -3.41
N VAL A 40 17.99 6.44 -4.23
CA VAL A 40 17.88 5.71 -5.51
C VAL A 40 17.80 6.69 -6.66
N THR A 41 18.64 6.50 -7.66
CA THR A 41 18.60 7.21 -8.93
C THR A 41 18.42 6.21 -10.07
N PRO A 42 18.24 6.62 -11.33
CA PRO A 42 18.20 5.68 -12.46
C PRO A 42 19.44 4.79 -12.58
N THR A 43 20.60 5.21 -12.07
CA THR A 43 21.87 4.50 -12.17
C THR A 43 22.35 3.89 -10.88
N ASP A 44 22.13 4.57 -9.74
CA ASP A 44 22.87 4.30 -8.52
C ASP A 44 21.98 4.13 -7.29
N VAL A 45 22.41 3.23 -6.40
CA VAL A 45 21.88 3.07 -5.03
C VAL A 45 22.96 3.53 -4.06
N THR A 46 22.71 4.65 -3.38
CA THR A 46 23.70 5.34 -2.52
C THR A 46 23.28 5.28 -1.05
N ASP A 47 24.19 4.90 -0.16
CA ASP A 47 24.01 4.82 1.30
C ASP A 47 23.73 6.20 1.90
N LEU A 48 22.66 6.31 2.69
CA LEU A 48 22.24 7.49 3.43
C LEU A 48 22.46 7.35 4.95
N SER A 49 23.01 6.25 5.44
CA SER A 49 23.08 5.96 6.89
C SER A 49 23.82 7.01 7.71
N GLN A 50 24.74 7.77 7.09
CA GLN A 50 25.44 8.89 7.72
C GLN A 50 24.61 10.19 7.73
N LEU A 51 23.58 10.30 6.88
CA LEU A 51 22.62 11.40 6.91
C LEU A 51 21.50 11.10 7.92
N ALA A 52 20.98 9.89 7.87
CA ALA A 52 19.97 9.41 8.80
C ALA A 52 20.07 7.87 8.89
N PRO A 53 20.10 7.30 10.11
CA PRO A 53 20.26 5.85 10.28
C PRO A 53 19.02 5.03 9.86
N THR A 54 17.85 5.68 9.84
CA THR A 54 16.54 5.06 9.53
C THR A 54 15.71 5.96 8.64
N CYS A 55 14.70 5.39 8.01
CA CYS A 55 13.71 6.16 7.24
C CYS A 55 12.92 7.10 8.17
N ASN A 56 12.53 6.64 9.35
CA ASN A 56 11.89 7.48 10.35
C ASN A 56 12.75 8.72 10.66
N ALA A 57 14.04 8.54 11.01
CA ALA A 57 14.94 9.66 11.31
C ALA A 57 15.10 10.63 10.12
N LEU A 58 15.10 10.12 8.89
CA LEU A 58 15.14 10.98 7.69
C LEU A 58 13.89 11.86 7.57
N LEU A 59 12.70 11.29 7.82
CA LEU A 59 11.44 12.03 7.68
C LEU A 59 11.23 13.09 8.76
N GLU A 60 11.97 13.01 9.89
CA GLU A 60 11.98 14.03 10.93
C GLU A 60 12.88 15.25 10.60
N LEU A 61 13.74 15.14 9.58
CA LEU A 61 14.62 16.23 9.19
C LEU A 61 13.84 17.38 8.54
N ASP A 62 14.26 18.61 8.79
CA ASP A 62 13.80 19.75 8.02
C ASP A 62 14.31 19.65 6.57
N HIS A 63 13.42 19.80 5.59
CA HIS A 63 13.72 19.72 4.16
C HIS A 63 14.49 18.44 3.75
N PRO A 64 13.95 17.24 4.02
CA PRO A 64 14.67 15.98 3.81
C PRO A 64 15.10 15.78 2.34
N ALA A 65 14.29 16.20 1.36
CA ALA A 65 14.62 16.08 -0.05
C ALA A 65 15.91 16.82 -0.42
N GLY A 66 16.08 18.06 0.03
CA GLY A 66 17.30 18.85 -0.21
C GLY A 66 18.55 18.20 0.42
N LYS A 67 18.40 17.67 1.63
CA LYS A 67 19.50 16.96 2.32
C LYS A 67 19.89 15.67 1.62
N VAL A 68 18.91 14.88 1.18
CA VAL A 68 19.16 13.65 0.40
C VAL A 68 19.84 13.97 -0.92
N ARG A 69 19.40 15.02 -1.63
CA ARG A 69 19.96 15.41 -2.92
C ARG A 69 21.44 15.83 -2.80
N SER A 70 21.78 16.56 -1.74
CA SER A 70 23.15 17.07 -1.50
C SER A 70 24.08 16.07 -0.82
N HIS A 71 23.55 14.99 -0.23
CA HIS A 71 24.37 14.02 0.49
C HIS A 71 25.26 13.21 -0.44
N VAL A 72 26.54 13.08 -0.05
CA VAL A 72 27.53 12.25 -0.72
C VAL A 72 27.74 10.98 0.12
N GLY A 73 27.16 9.87 -0.34
CA GLY A 73 27.26 8.58 0.35
C GLY A 73 28.04 7.54 -0.46
N HIS A 74 28.25 6.37 0.13
CA HIS A 74 28.88 5.25 -0.55
C HIS A 74 27.93 4.60 -1.57
N LEU A 75 28.45 4.26 -2.75
CA LEU A 75 27.73 3.46 -3.74
C LEU A 75 27.59 2.02 -3.24
N LEU A 76 26.36 1.52 -3.15
CA LEU A 76 26.07 0.14 -2.74
C LEU A 76 25.80 -0.79 -3.95
N GLY A 77 25.49 -0.23 -5.10
CA GLY A 77 25.25 -0.99 -6.32
C GLY A 77 24.60 -0.14 -7.41
N ASP A 78 24.56 -0.68 -8.63
CA ASP A 78 23.73 -0.10 -9.68
C ASP A 78 22.26 -0.50 -9.48
N THR A 79 21.36 0.42 -9.81
CA THR A 79 19.91 0.27 -9.54
C THR A 79 19.31 -0.94 -10.25
N ALA A 80 19.73 -1.23 -11.48
CA ALA A 80 19.23 -2.37 -12.25
C ALA A 80 19.62 -3.70 -11.58
N SER A 81 20.86 -3.85 -11.13
CA SER A 81 21.31 -5.07 -10.44
C SER A 81 20.62 -5.28 -9.11
N VAL A 82 20.39 -4.20 -8.32
CA VAL A 82 19.69 -4.30 -7.03
C VAL A 82 18.21 -4.67 -7.25
N LEU A 83 17.55 -4.10 -8.26
CA LEU A 83 16.18 -4.47 -8.64
C LEU A 83 16.10 -5.95 -9.03
N GLN A 84 16.98 -6.43 -9.89
CA GLN A 84 16.99 -7.83 -10.30
C GLN A 84 17.26 -8.78 -9.14
N ASN A 85 18.09 -8.39 -8.17
CA ASN A 85 18.36 -9.18 -6.98
C ASN A 85 17.21 -9.16 -5.96
N SER A 86 16.22 -8.30 -6.13
CA SER A 86 15.05 -8.21 -5.25
C SER A 86 13.99 -9.28 -5.55
N ALA A 87 14.11 -9.98 -6.70
CA ALA A 87 13.25 -11.13 -7.02
C ALA A 87 13.70 -12.38 -6.25
N PRO A 88 12.76 -13.13 -5.61
CA PRO A 88 13.11 -14.32 -4.81
C PRO A 88 13.84 -15.40 -5.58
N GLU A 89 13.56 -15.58 -6.89
CA GLU A 89 14.07 -16.68 -7.71
C GLU A 89 15.60 -16.65 -7.91
N ASN A 90 16.19 -15.46 -7.91
CA ASN A 90 17.64 -15.29 -8.18
C ASN A 90 18.32 -14.50 -7.06
N HIS A 91 17.73 -14.49 -5.89
CA HIS A 91 18.26 -13.74 -4.76
C HIS A 91 19.66 -14.23 -4.37
N ASN A 92 20.66 -13.35 -4.56
CA ASN A 92 22.00 -13.55 -4.06
C ASN A 92 22.20 -12.77 -2.76
N LYS A 93 22.34 -13.46 -1.64
CA LYS A 93 22.50 -12.85 -0.31
C LYS A 93 23.72 -11.91 -0.19
N GLN A 94 24.73 -12.10 -1.01
CA GLN A 94 25.93 -11.25 -1.01
C GLN A 94 25.74 -9.92 -1.74
N LYS A 95 24.62 -9.74 -2.44
CA LYS A 95 24.29 -8.51 -3.16
C LYS A 95 23.13 -7.80 -2.47
N PRO A 96 23.10 -6.45 -2.50
CA PRO A 96 21.95 -5.72 -1.98
C PRO A 96 20.66 -6.10 -2.71
N CYS A 97 19.52 -6.08 -1.97
CA CYS A 97 18.18 -6.19 -2.52
C CYS A 97 17.27 -5.18 -1.85
N PHE A 98 16.26 -4.67 -2.59
CA PHE A 98 15.31 -3.71 -2.03
C PHE A 98 14.37 -4.35 -1.01
N MET A 99 14.07 -3.58 0.02
CA MET A 99 13.07 -3.83 1.05
C MET A 99 11.94 -2.79 0.92
N ALA A 100 10.88 -2.92 1.73
CA ALA A 100 9.94 -1.81 1.89
C ALA A 100 10.69 -0.54 2.33
N PRO A 101 10.40 0.64 1.73
CA PRO A 101 11.15 1.87 1.96
C PRO A 101 10.84 2.55 3.31
N ILE A 102 10.26 1.83 4.24
CA ILE A 102 9.84 2.28 5.58
C ILE A 102 10.45 1.37 6.66
N ASP A 103 10.50 1.84 7.90
CA ASP A 103 10.99 1.05 9.04
C ASP A 103 10.11 1.19 10.30
N LEU A 104 10.40 2.14 11.18
CA LEU A 104 9.77 2.25 12.50
C LEU A 104 8.36 2.86 12.46
N GLN A 105 7.96 3.43 11.34
CA GLN A 105 6.65 4.05 11.18
C GLN A 105 5.52 3.04 11.42
N ALA A 106 4.48 3.48 12.13
CA ALA A 106 3.23 2.73 12.21
C ALA A 106 2.62 2.58 10.81
N ILE A 107 2.16 1.38 10.46
CA ILE A 107 1.52 1.12 9.16
C ILE A 107 0.01 1.22 9.33
N LYS A 108 -0.55 2.35 8.94
CA LYS A 108 -1.98 2.67 9.06
C LYS A 108 -2.64 2.68 7.70
N ALA A 109 -3.93 2.40 7.68
CA ALA A 109 -4.75 2.51 6.47
C ALA A 109 -6.07 3.20 6.78
N ALA A 110 -6.58 3.94 5.79
CA ALA A 110 -7.91 4.49 5.78
C ALA A 110 -8.81 3.60 4.93
N GLY A 111 -9.94 3.17 5.48
CA GLY A 111 -10.94 2.40 4.74
C GLY A 111 -12.00 3.29 4.11
N VAL A 112 -12.69 2.76 3.10
CA VAL A 112 -13.95 3.29 2.55
C VAL A 112 -13.88 4.75 2.07
N THR A 113 -12.74 5.20 1.60
CA THR A 113 -12.49 6.59 1.18
C THR A 113 -12.89 6.88 -0.26
N PHE A 114 -13.32 5.89 -1.02
CA PHE A 114 -13.86 6.04 -2.38
C PHE A 114 -15.26 5.46 -2.47
N VAL A 115 -16.16 6.14 -3.18
CA VAL A 115 -17.56 5.69 -3.32
C VAL A 115 -17.64 4.27 -3.88
N SER A 116 -16.81 3.92 -4.86
CA SER A 116 -16.75 2.57 -5.43
C SER A 116 -16.35 1.51 -4.39
N SER A 117 -15.34 1.78 -3.58
CA SER A 117 -14.93 0.86 -2.51
C SER A 117 -15.96 0.78 -1.39
N MET A 118 -16.59 1.90 -1.05
CA MET A 118 -17.69 1.95 -0.07
C MET A 118 -18.86 1.04 -0.48
N LEU A 119 -19.29 1.12 -1.74
CA LEU A 119 -20.34 0.27 -2.28
C LEU A 119 -19.94 -1.22 -2.25
N GLU A 120 -18.71 -1.56 -2.62
CA GLU A 120 -18.23 -2.94 -2.55
C GLU A 120 -18.21 -3.48 -1.10
N ARG A 121 -17.83 -2.66 -0.11
CA ARG A 121 -17.90 -3.06 1.31
C ARG A 121 -19.32 -3.32 1.78
N VAL A 122 -20.29 -2.47 1.38
CA VAL A 122 -21.71 -2.71 1.68
C VAL A 122 -22.18 -4.03 1.02
N ILE A 123 -21.75 -4.30 -0.21
CA ILE A 123 -22.07 -5.55 -0.91
C ILE A 123 -21.48 -6.76 -0.18
N GLU A 124 -20.21 -6.70 0.22
CA GLU A 124 -19.52 -7.76 0.98
C GLU A 124 -20.21 -8.05 2.32
N GLU A 125 -20.60 -7.00 3.05
CA GLU A 125 -21.34 -7.12 4.31
C GLU A 125 -22.70 -7.80 4.10
N GLN A 126 -23.47 -7.35 3.12
CA GLN A 126 -24.80 -7.92 2.80
C GLN A 126 -24.69 -9.36 2.29
N ALA A 127 -23.64 -9.67 1.54
CA ALA A 127 -23.33 -11.02 1.07
C ALA A 127 -22.72 -11.91 2.18
N LYS A 128 -22.36 -11.36 3.34
CA LYS A 128 -21.71 -12.05 4.46
C LYS A 128 -20.41 -12.75 4.06
N GLY A 129 -19.65 -12.14 3.17
CA GLY A 129 -18.41 -12.68 2.63
C GLY A 129 -18.61 -13.87 1.66
N ASP A 130 -19.80 -14.08 1.15
CA ASP A 130 -20.14 -15.13 0.20
C ASP A 130 -20.16 -14.58 -1.25
N PRO A 131 -19.16 -14.91 -2.09
CA PRO A 131 -19.06 -14.37 -3.45
C PRO A 131 -20.23 -14.75 -4.35
N THR A 132 -20.90 -15.89 -4.10
CA THR A 132 -22.04 -16.36 -4.91
C THR A 132 -23.24 -15.43 -4.82
N LYS A 133 -23.36 -14.65 -3.75
CA LYS A 133 -24.44 -13.69 -3.50
C LYS A 133 -24.08 -12.27 -3.95
N ALA A 134 -22.80 -11.96 -4.14
CA ALA A 134 -22.32 -10.59 -4.35
C ALA A 134 -22.99 -9.90 -5.54
N GLU A 135 -23.17 -10.60 -6.66
CA GLU A 135 -23.75 -9.99 -7.87
C GLU A 135 -25.23 -9.61 -7.70
N SER A 136 -26.04 -10.44 -7.04
CA SER A 136 -27.45 -10.13 -6.77
C SER A 136 -27.58 -8.97 -5.79
N VAL A 137 -26.74 -8.94 -4.76
CA VAL A 137 -26.67 -7.85 -3.78
C VAL A 137 -26.20 -6.56 -4.45
N ARG A 138 -25.18 -6.60 -5.32
CA ARG A 138 -24.69 -5.43 -6.06
C ARG A 138 -25.80 -4.72 -6.82
N LYS A 139 -26.60 -5.46 -7.57
CA LYS A 139 -27.73 -4.89 -8.31
C LYS A 139 -28.72 -4.17 -7.39
N ALA A 140 -29.04 -4.75 -6.23
CA ALA A 140 -29.96 -4.15 -5.26
C ALA A 140 -29.36 -2.89 -4.60
N VAL A 141 -28.10 -2.93 -4.17
CA VAL A 141 -27.43 -1.81 -3.50
C VAL A 141 -27.22 -0.63 -4.45
N VAL A 142 -26.71 -0.86 -5.66
CA VAL A 142 -26.49 0.19 -6.66
C VAL A 142 -27.79 0.89 -7.06
N ALA A 143 -28.88 0.15 -7.18
CA ALA A 143 -30.18 0.72 -7.51
C ALA A 143 -30.72 1.72 -6.47
N VAL A 144 -30.32 1.57 -5.20
CA VAL A 144 -30.80 2.41 -4.09
C VAL A 144 -29.82 3.53 -3.74
N ILE A 145 -28.52 3.26 -3.77
CA ILE A 145 -27.50 4.14 -3.20
C ILE A 145 -26.64 4.82 -4.28
N GLY A 146 -26.44 4.15 -5.47
CA GLY A 146 -25.36 4.40 -6.41
C GLY A 146 -24.99 5.85 -6.72
N ASP A 147 -25.94 6.67 -7.15
CA ASP A 147 -25.63 8.03 -7.63
C ASP A 147 -25.63 9.11 -6.52
N ASN A 148 -26.18 8.80 -5.35
CA ASN A 148 -26.35 9.78 -4.28
C ASN A 148 -25.06 10.03 -3.45
N LEU A 149 -24.13 9.08 -3.44
CA LEU A 149 -22.92 9.16 -2.61
C LEU A 149 -21.80 10.02 -3.18
N SER A 150 -21.71 10.16 -4.51
CA SER A 150 -20.56 10.79 -5.18
C SER A 150 -20.40 12.29 -4.92
N GLN A 151 -21.45 12.94 -4.44
CA GLN A 151 -21.47 14.39 -4.16
C GLN A 151 -21.55 14.72 -2.66
N VAL A 152 -21.62 13.72 -1.81
CA VAL A 152 -21.74 13.91 -0.36
C VAL A 152 -20.37 14.17 0.26
N VAL A 153 -20.23 15.30 0.94
CA VAL A 153 -19.05 15.59 1.76
C VAL A 153 -19.20 14.88 3.10
N PRO A 154 -18.30 14.00 3.50
CA PRO A 154 -18.36 13.27 4.77
C PRO A 154 -18.49 14.23 5.97
N GLY A 155 -19.35 13.88 6.93
CA GLY A 155 -19.60 14.68 8.13
C GLY A 155 -20.42 15.95 7.92
N SER A 156 -20.89 16.23 6.67
CA SER A 156 -21.73 17.40 6.39
C SER A 156 -23.18 17.21 6.84
N ALA A 157 -23.93 18.32 6.92
CA ALA A 157 -25.37 18.27 7.18
C ALA A 157 -26.15 17.47 6.12
N ASP A 158 -25.67 17.43 4.89
CA ASP A 158 -26.29 16.65 3.82
C ASP A 158 -25.96 15.16 3.94
N ALA A 159 -24.76 14.81 4.44
CA ALA A 159 -24.42 13.44 4.83
C ALA A 159 -25.35 12.92 5.95
N GLU A 160 -25.63 13.73 6.96
CA GLU A 160 -26.54 13.36 8.03
C GLU A 160 -27.99 13.18 7.55
N LYS A 161 -28.49 14.07 6.66
CA LYS A 161 -29.80 13.88 6.03
C LYS A 161 -29.89 12.58 5.23
N LEU A 162 -28.85 12.27 4.42
CA LEU A 162 -28.78 11.03 3.67
C LEU A 162 -28.76 9.82 4.59
N LYS A 163 -28.00 9.88 5.71
CA LYS A 163 -27.98 8.85 6.75
C LYS A 163 -29.40 8.54 7.26
N GLN A 164 -30.16 9.55 7.61
CA GLN A 164 -31.53 9.38 8.13
C GLN A 164 -32.46 8.72 7.08
N VAL A 165 -32.33 9.08 5.81
CA VAL A 165 -33.08 8.46 4.72
C VAL A 165 -32.72 6.98 4.59
N LEU A 166 -31.42 6.63 4.56
CA LEU A 166 -30.94 5.26 4.42
C LEU A 166 -31.32 4.39 5.64
N ILE A 167 -31.29 4.94 6.85
CA ILE A 167 -31.79 4.25 8.06
C ILE A 167 -33.29 3.93 7.91
N GLY A 168 -34.09 4.90 7.46
CA GLY A 168 -35.54 4.69 7.23
C GLY A 168 -35.86 3.63 6.18
N GLN A 169 -34.93 3.40 5.25
CA GLN A 169 -35.03 2.36 4.22
C GLN A 169 -34.41 1.01 4.63
N GLY A 170 -33.81 0.91 5.82
CA GLY A 170 -33.10 -0.29 6.28
C GLY A 170 -31.81 -0.60 5.49
N MET A 171 -31.21 0.44 4.87
CA MET A 171 -30.03 0.33 4.00
C MET A 171 -28.76 0.89 4.66
N TRP A 172 -28.84 1.34 5.92
CA TRP A 172 -27.66 1.83 6.63
C TRP A 172 -26.70 0.70 6.98
N SER A 173 -25.42 0.95 6.79
CA SER A 173 -24.32 0.00 7.01
C SER A 173 -23.23 0.69 7.82
N GLN A 174 -22.45 -0.09 8.58
CA GLN A 174 -21.25 0.41 9.28
C GLN A 174 -20.21 1.02 8.31
N TYR A 175 -20.15 0.56 7.07
CA TYR A 175 -19.25 1.13 6.05
C TYR A 175 -19.75 2.48 5.53
N LEU A 176 -21.06 2.71 5.51
CA LEU A 176 -21.62 4.04 5.24
C LEU A 176 -21.35 5.00 6.40
N GLU A 177 -21.36 4.51 7.66
CA GLU A 177 -21.02 5.32 8.83
C GLU A 177 -19.63 5.95 8.70
N VAL A 178 -18.62 5.16 8.37
CA VAL A 178 -17.23 5.65 8.23
C VAL A 178 -16.98 6.33 6.87
N GLY A 179 -17.73 5.97 5.85
CA GLY A 179 -17.58 6.53 4.50
C GLY A 179 -18.11 7.95 4.37
N ILE A 180 -19.29 8.25 4.94
CA ILE A 180 -19.96 9.55 4.87
C ILE A 180 -20.20 10.23 6.21
N GLY A 181 -19.98 9.54 7.35
CA GLY A 181 -20.06 10.10 8.69
C GLY A 181 -18.89 11.06 9.00
N PRO A 182 -18.83 11.61 10.24
CA PRO A 182 -17.78 12.57 10.62
C PRO A 182 -16.39 11.92 10.74
N ASP A 183 -16.33 10.67 11.20
CA ASP A 183 -15.09 9.98 11.51
C ASP A 183 -14.70 8.99 10.40
N ALA A 184 -13.47 9.07 9.92
CA ALA A 184 -12.95 8.11 8.95
C ALA A 184 -12.61 6.76 9.62
N GLU A 185 -12.71 5.68 8.88
CA GLU A 185 -12.10 4.42 9.28
C GLU A 185 -10.57 4.55 9.19
N ILE A 186 -9.88 4.53 10.33
CA ILE A 186 -8.42 4.45 10.41
C ILE A 186 -8.05 3.21 11.21
N PHE A 187 -7.33 2.28 10.59
CA PHE A 187 -6.94 1.03 11.25
C PHE A 187 -5.45 0.73 11.12
N THR A 188 -4.96 -0.21 11.92
CA THR A 188 -3.61 -0.73 11.79
C THR A 188 -3.60 -1.81 10.71
N LYS A 189 -2.91 -1.52 9.58
CA LYS A 189 -2.81 -2.46 8.46
C LYS A 189 -1.85 -3.61 8.77
N ALA A 190 -0.71 -3.26 9.35
CA ALA A 190 0.35 -4.22 9.69
C ALA A 190 1.29 -3.62 10.75
N GLN A 191 2.20 -4.44 11.25
CA GLN A 191 3.18 -4.00 12.25
C GLN A 191 4.33 -3.21 11.59
N PRO A 192 4.99 -2.28 12.32
CA PRO A 192 6.23 -1.66 11.85
C PRO A 192 7.23 -2.72 11.35
N MET A 193 7.89 -2.45 10.23
CA MET A 193 8.88 -3.32 9.58
C MET A 193 8.36 -4.64 8.98
N SER A 194 7.06 -4.94 9.04
CA SER A 194 6.49 -6.18 8.46
C SER A 194 6.16 -6.07 6.97
N ALA A 195 6.14 -4.85 6.41
CA ALA A 195 5.86 -4.64 5.00
C ALA A 195 6.98 -5.19 4.10
N VAL A 196 6.59 -5.66 2.92
CA VAL A 196 7.51 -6.13 1.88
C VAL A 196 7.66 -5.11 0.77
N GLY A 197 8.84 -5.07 0.13
CA GLY A 197 9.17 -4.10 -0.91
C GLY A 197 8.89 -4.60 -2.32
N VAL A 198 9.38 -3.83 -3.29
CA VAL A 198 9.29 -4.16 -4.72
C VAL A 198 10.03 -5.48 -5.03
N GLY A 199 9.40 -6.33 -5.84
CA GLY A 199 9.95 -7.63 -6.22
C GLY A 199 9.69 -8.76 -5.22
N ALA A 200 9.29 -8.46 -3.98
CA ALA A 200 8.99 -9.44 -2.97
C ALA A 200 7.66 -10.17 -3.21
N GLU A 201 7.45 -11.27 -2.49
CA GLU A 201 6.16 -11.94 -2.44
C GLU A 201 5.20 -11.23 -1.48
N VAL A 202 3.91 -11.18 -1.85
CA VAL A 202 2.81 -10.74 -0.98
C VAL A 202 1.92 -11.91 -0.60
N GLY A 203 1.49 -11.93 0.67
CA GLY A 203 0.83 -13.07 1.30
C GLY A 203 -0.68 -12.98 1.32
N ILE A 204 -1.37 -14.02 0.81
CA ILE A 204 -2.78 -14.29 1.06
C ILE A 204 -2.91 -15.40 2.10
N HIS A 205 -3.91 -15.34 2.97
CA HIS A 205 -4.13 -16.39 3.97
C HIS A 205 -4.57 -17.70 3.28
N PRO A 206 -3.96 -18.88 3.58
CA PRO A 206 -4.23 -20.13 2.85
C PRO A 206 -5.68 -20.63 2.94
N LYS A 207 -6.46 -20.14 3.92
CA LYS A 207 -7.89 -20.45 4.07
C LYS A 207 -8.82 -19.43 3.39
N SER A 208 -8.28 -18.41 2.75
CA SER A 208 -9.10 -17.43 2.03
C SER A 208 -9.36 -17.94 0.61
N HIS A 209 -10.61 -17.84 0.20
CA HIS A 209 -11.07 -18.22 -1.13
C HIS A 209 -11.57 -17.02 -1.95
N TRP A 210 -11.68 -15.85 -1.32
CA TRP A 210 -12.09 -14.61 -1.96
C TRP A 210 -11.23 -13.46 -1.45
N ASN A 211 -10.20 -13.13 -2.20
CA ASN A 211 -9.19 -12.14 -1.86
C ASN A 211 -8.77 -11.33 -3.10
N ASN A 212 -8.19 -10.16 -2.87
CA ASN A 212 -7.86 -9.24 -3.95
C ASN A 212 -6.71 -8.30 -3.58
N PRO A 213 -6.05 -7.68 -4.59
CA PRO A 213 -5.20 -6.54 -4.36
C PRO A 213 -6.04 -5.30 -4.06
N GLU A 214 -5.57 -4.44 -3.20
CA GLU A 214 -6.07 -3.09 -2.99
C GLU A 214 -4.93 -2.12 -3.32
N PRO A 215 -4.93 -1.57 -4.56
CA PRO A 215 -3.93 -0.59 -4.98
C PRO A 215 -4.19 0.76 -4.34
N GLU A 216 -3.17 1.34 -3.71
CA GLU A 216 -3.31 2.57 -2.96
C GLU A 216 -2.10 3.49 -3.11
N ILE A 217 -2.29 4.79 -2.89
CA ILE A 217 -1.21 5.70 -2.55
C ILE A 217 -1.00 5.65 -1.04
N VAL A 218 0.27 5.67 -0.65
CA VAL A 218 0.71 5.63 0.75
C VAL A 218 1.49 6.89 1.05
N LEU A 219 1.04 7.67 2.02
CA LEU A 219 1.73 8.87 2.48
C LEU A 219 2.79 8.51 3.52
N ALA A 220 3.95 9.17 3.46
CA ALA A 220 4.97 9.11 4.48
C ALA A 220 4.87 10.34 5.38
N VAL A 221 4.54 10.13 6.65
CA VAL A 221 4.17 11.18 7.60
C VAL A 221 5.11 11.11 8.82
N ASN A 222 5.71 12.25 9.19
CA ASN A 222 6.57 12.31 10.38
C ASN A 222 5.75 12.39 11.69
N SER A 223 6.44 12.39 12.82
CA SER A 223 5.82 12.42 14.16
C SER A 223 4.99 13.68 14.45
N LYS A 224 5.18 14.75 13.66
CA LYS A 224 4.46 16.03 13.77
C LYS A 224 3.23 16.10 12.86
N GLY A 225 2.89 15.02 12.13
CA GLY A 225 1.79 15.01 11.18
C GLY A 225 2.11 15.67 9.84
N GLN A 226 3.38 15.99 9.58
CA GLN A 226 3.79 16.58 8.30
C GLN A 226 3.99 15.48 7.26
N ILE A 227 3.33 15.61 6.12
CA ILE A 227 3.48 14.71 4.99
C ILE A 227 4.78 15.07 4.26
N GLN A 228 5.74 14.15 4.26
CA GLN A 228 7.09 14.36 3.70
C GLN A 228 7.26 13.79 2.30
N GLY A 229 6.35 12.92 1.88
CA GLY A 229 6.40 12.28 0.58
C GLY A 229 5.32 11.22 0.42
N ALA A 230 5.37 10.50 -0.70
CA ALA A 230 4.43 9.44 -1.00
C ALA A 230 5.12 8.24 -1.69
N THR A 231 4.45 7.10 -1.64
CA THR A 231 4.81 5.86 -2.33
C THR A 231 3.54 5.11 -2.73
N LEU A 232 3.69 3.91 -3.30
CA LEU A 232 2.58 3.04 -3.65
C LEU A 232 2.42 1.92 -2.62
N GLY A 233 1.21 1.38 -2.52
CA GLY A 233 0.91 0.25 -1.67
C GLY A 233 -0.02 -0.77 -2.33
N ASN A 234 0.11 -2.00 -1.86
CA ASN A 234 -0.84 -3.06 -2.07
C ASN A 234 -1.33 -3.54 -0.70
N ASP A 235 -2.52 -3.11 -0.31
CA ASP A 235 -3.22 -3.59 0.89
C ASP A 235 -3.92 -4.91 0.54
N VAL A 236 -3.20 -6.03 0.62
CA VAL A 236 -3.80 -7.34 0.31
C VAL A 236 -5.00 -7.59 1.21
N ASN A 237 -6.15 -7.84 0.60
CA ASN A 237 -7.42 -8.00 1.30
C ASN A 237 -8.00 -9.41 1.20
N LEU A 238 -8.63 -9.87 2.28
CA LEU A 238 -9.35 -11.14 2.37
C LEU A 238 -10.84 -10.85 2.54
N ARG A 239 -11.56 -10.69 1.42
CA ARG A 239 -12.99 -10.31 1.39
C ARG A 239 -13.89 -11.29 2.14
N ASP A 240 -13.58 -12.57 2.06
CA ASP A 240 -14.32 -13.62 2.76
C ASP A 240 -14.13 -13.60 4.29
N PHE A 241 -13.01 -13.04 4.79
CA PHE A 241 -12.82 -12.80 6.22
C PHE A 241 -13.47 -11.49 6.65
N GLU A 242 -13.19 -10.41 5.96
CA GLU A 242 -13.66 -9.07 6.30
C GLU A 242 -15.19 -8.97 6.17
N GLY A 243 -15.78 -9.53 5.11
CA GLY A 243 -17.22 -9.51 4.89
C GLY A 243 -18.04 -10.34 5.89
N ARG A 244 -17.42 -11.25 6.65
CA ARG A 244 -18.10 -12.00 7.70
C ARG A 244 -18.34 -11.16 8.95
N SER A 245 -17.40 -10.31 9.32
CA SER A 245 -17.49 -9.46 10.50
C SER A 245 -16.38 -8.41 10.50
N ALA A 246 -16.71 -7.15 10.81
CA ALA A 246 -15.72 -6.09 11.05
C ALA A 246 -14.74 -6.45 12.19
N LEU A 247 -15.13 -7.31 13.12
CA LEU A 247 -14.24 -7.79 14.20
C LEU A 247 -13.13 -8.72 13.69
N LEU A 248 -13.18 -9.16 12.43
CA LEU A 248 -12.14 -9.95 11.78
C LEU A 248 -11.16 -9.10 10.97
N LEU A 249 -11.24 -7.77 11.02
CA LEU A 249 -10.40 -6.88 10.26
C LEU A 249 -8.90 -7.18 10.45
N GLY A 250 -8.42 -7.31 11.69
CA GLY A 250 -7.03 -7.66 11.97
C GLY A 250 -6.61 -9.01 11.34
N LYS A 251 -7.51 -10.00 11.32
CA LYS A 251 -7.26 -11.28 10.67
C LYS A 251 -7.28 -11.19 9.13
N ALA A 252 -8.06 -10.29 8.58
CA ALA A 252 -8.11 -10.05 7.14
C ALA A 252 -6.86 -9.31 6.63
N LYS A 253 -6.31 -8.41 7.45
CA LYS A 253 -5.30 -7.42 7.03
C LYS A 253 -3.89 -7.73 7.50
N ASP A 254 -3.66 -8.15 8.77
CA ASP A 254 -2.33 -8.33 9.36
C ASP A 254 -1.86 -9.79 9.27
N ASN A 255 -1.52 -10.22 8.05
CA ASN A 255 -0.93 -11.53 7.80
C ASN A 255 0.55 -11.38 7.39
N ASN A 256 1.34 -12.45 7.46
CA ASN A 256 2.73 -12.42 6.98
C ASN A 256 2.79 -11.95 5.52
N ALA A 257 3.57 -10.91 5.26
CA ALA A 257 3.78 -10.29 3.95
C ALA A 257 2.49 -9.76 3.26
N SER A 258 1.40 -9.51 3.99
CA SER A 258 0.13 -9.02 3.39
C SER A 258 0.13 -7.53 3.05
N THR A 259 1.28 -6.86 3.18
CA THR A 259 1.42 -5.41 2.95
C THR A 259 2.60 -5.14 2.05
N GLY A 260 2.33 -4.81 0.78
CA GLY A 260 3.35 -4.33 -0.15
C GLY A 260 3.47 -2.80 -0.06
N ILE A 261 4.69 -2.26 0.12
CA ILE A 261 4.96 -0.81 0.09
C ILE A 261 6.19 -0.55 -0.77
N GLY A 262 6.09 0.36 -1.73
CA GLY A 262 7.19 0.72 -2.62
C GLY A 262 6.73 1.32 -3.97
N PRO A 263 7.61 1.41 -4.97
CA PRO A 263 8.99 0.92 -4.93
C PRO A 263 9.88 1.74 -4.00
N PHE A 264 9.69 3.07 -3.94
CA PHE A 264 10.48 4.03 -3.15
C PHE A 264 9.56 5.12 -2.60
N ILE A 265 9.93 5.77 -1.51
CA ILE A 265 9.30 7.03 -1.11
C ILE A 265 9.87 8.12 -2.01
N ARG A 266 9.01 8.82 -2.74
CA ARG A 266 9.34 10.08 -3.39
C ARG A 266 9.10 11.20 -2.40
N LEU A 267 10.16 11.89 -2.00
CA LEU A 267 10.08 13.01 -1.09
C LEU A 267 9.52 14.24 -1.81
N PHE A 268 8.80 15.09 -1.07
CA PHE A 268 8.27 16.35 -1.58
C PHE A 268 9.39 17.35 -1.79
N ASP A 269 9.35 17.99 -2.96
CA ASP A 269 10.25 19.05 -3.40
C ASP A 269 9.57 19.98 -4.40
N GLU A 270 10.34 20.79 -5.11
CA GLU A 270 9.83 21.70 -6.14
C GLU A 270 9.18 21.03 -7.36
N HIS A 271 9.43 19.72 -7.57
CA HIS A 271 8.91 18.93 -8.69
C HIS A 271 7.78 17.98 -8.30
N PHE A 272 7.61 17.70 -7.02
CA PHE A 272 6.61 16.76 -6.52
C PHE A 272 6.07 17.21 -5.17
N SER A 273 4.77 17.38 -5.07
CA SER A 273 4.08 17.89 -3.89
C SER A 273 2.81 17.09 -3.59
N LEU A 274 2.14 17.41 -2.48
CA LEU A 274 0.84 16.80 -2.16
C LEU A 274 -0.21 17.12 -3.25
N GLU A 275 -0.15 18.30 -3.87
CA GLU A 275 -1.04 18.64 -4.98
C GLU A 275 -0.81 17.73 -6.21
N THR A 276 0.44 17.34 -6.46
CA THR A 276 0.74 16.31 -7.48
C THR A 276 0.12 14.95 -7.11
N VAL A 277 0.20 14.57 -5.84
CA VAL A 277 -0.42 13.32 -5.34
C VAL A 277 -1.93 13.34 -5.55
N LYS A 278 -2.61 14.44 -5.23
CA LYS A 278 -4.08 14.59 -5.41
C LYS A 278 -4.53 14.45 -6.86
N GLN A 279 -3.64 14.64 -7.82
CA GLN A 279 -3.91 14.50 -9.25
C GLN A 279 -3.48 13.16 -9.84
N CYS A 280 -2.90 12.26 -9.04
CA CYS A 280 -2.43 10.98 -9.52
C CYS A 280 -3.59 10.10 -10.03
N GLU A 281 -3.34 9.48 -11.16
CA GLU A 281 -4.10 8.32 -11.62
C GLU A 281 -3.29 7.07 -11.30
N LEU A 282 -3.94 6.12 -10.65
CA LEU A 282 -3.35 4.87 -10.23
C LEU A 282 -3.85 3.74 -11.13
N ALA A 283 -2.95 2.95 -11.66
CA ALA A 283 -3.27 1.75 -12.42
C ALA A 283 -2.87 0.49 -11.62
N VAL A 284 -3.69 -0.54 -11.72
CA VAL A 284 -3.40 -1.88 -11.23
C VAL A 284 -3.47 -2.88 -12.38
N GLN A 285 -2.51 -3.79 -12.43
CA GLN A 285 -2.54 -4.94 -13.33
C GLN A 285 -2.25 -6.21 -12.54
N VAL A 286 -3.09 -7.22 -12.72
CA VAL A 286 -2.81 -8.59 -12.26
C VAL A 286 -2.58 -9.47 -13.49
N THR A 287 -1.47 -10.20 -13.48
CA THR A 287 -1.14 -11.17 -14.52
C THR A 287 -1.00 -12.55 -13.87
N GLY A 288 -1.92 -13.45 -14.18
CA GLY A 288 -1.95 -14.81 -13.64
C GLY A 288 -1.03 -15.77 -14.40
N PRO A 289 -0.53 -16.83 -13.75
CA PRO A 289 0.32 -17.83 -14.37
C PRO A 289 -0.38 -18.61 -15.51
N GLU A 290 -1.71 -18.67 -15.48
CA GLU A 290 -2.55 -19.32 -16.51
C GLU A 290 -2.88 -18.38 -17.69
N GLY A 291 -2.32 -17.18 -17.74
CA GLY A 291 -2.56 -16.19 -18.79
C GLY A 291 -3.72 -15.22 -18.50
N PHE A 292 -4.31 -15.27 -17.32
CA PHE A 292 -5.30 -14.27 -16.89
C PHE A 292 -4.68 -12.88 -16.83
N VAL A 293 -5.41 -11.88 -17.30
CA VAL A 293 -5.01 -10.47 -17.19
C VAL A 293 -6.22 -9.66 -16.71
N MET A 294 -6.04 -8.93 -15.63
CA MET A 294 -6.97 -7.91 -15.16
C MET A 294 -6.26 -6.56 -15.13
N GLN A 295 -6.96 -5.53 -15.55
CA GLN A 295 -6.49 -4.15 -15.48
C GLN A 295 -7.56 -3.26 -14.86
N GLY A 296 -7.12 -2.32 -14.04
CA GLY A 296 -7.97 -1.31 -13.46
C GLY A 296 -7.22 0.00 -13.30
N ALA A 297 -7.98 1.09 -13.27
CA ALA A 297 -7.44 2.41 -13.00
C ALA A 297 -8.47 3.25 -12.24
N SER A 298 -7.98 4.16 -11.43
CA SER A 298 -8.79 5.17 -10.75
C SER A 298 -7.95 6.40 -10.44
N SER A 299 -8.63 7.51 -10.12
CA SER A 299 -7.99 8.78 -9.80
C SER A 299 -8.13 9.09 -8.32
N ILE A 300 -7.06 9.58 -7.69
CA ILE A 300 -7.09 10.11 -6.32
C ILE A 300 -8.09 11.28 -6.20
N GLY A 301 -8.33 12.01 -7.28
CA GLY A 301 -9.34 13.07 -7.30
C GLY A 301 -10.78 12.63 -7.00
N LYS A 302 -11.04 11.32 -6.96
CA LYS A 302 -12.33 10.74 -6.55
C LYS A 302 -12.41 10.38 -5.07
N ILE A 303 -11.38 10.68 -4.30
CA ILE A 303 -11.36 10.44 -2.85
C ILE A 303 -12.40 11.32 -2.16
N SER A 304 -13.16 10.74 -1.23
CA SER A 304 -14.22 11.47 -0.52
C SER A 304 -13.70 12.34 0.63
N ARG A 305 -12.50 12.02 1.15
CA ARG A 305 -11.80 12.77 2.21
C ARG A 305 -10.43 13.18 1.70
N THR A 306 -10.01 14.41 1.98
CA THR A 306 -8.68 14.85 1.54
C THR A 306 -7.56 14.09 2.26
N PRO A 307 -6.38 13.94 1.65
CA PRO A 307 -5.22 13.33 2.32
C PRO A 307 -4.87 14.02 3.65
N GLU A 308 -5.01 15.35 3.74
CA GLU A 308 -4.77 16.12 4.96
C GLU A 308 -5.79 15.81 6.05
N ASP A 309 -7.07 15.65 5.71
CA ASP A 309 -8.11 15.23 6.66
C ASP A 309 -7.79 13.85 7.21
N LEU A 310 -7.47 12.88 6.36
CA LEU A 310 -7.13 11.52 6.78
C LEU A 310 -5.90 11.48 7.68
N VAL A 311 -4.85 12.27 7.37
CA VAL A 311 -3.68 12.39 8.24
C VAL A 311 -4.06 13.02 9.58
N GLY A 312 -4.88 14.08 9.58
CA GLY A 312 -5.36 14.74 10.81
C GLY A 312 -6.21 13.82 11.70
N GLN A 313 -6.98 12.92 11.10
CA GLN A 313 -7.74 11.91 11.84
C GLN A 313 -6.84 10.78 12.35
N ALA A 314 -5.80 10.39 11.58
CA ALA A 314 -4.86 9.34 11.98
C ALA A 314 -3.89 9.80 13.08
N LEU A 315 -3.36 11.04 13.01
CA LEU A 315 -2.36 11.56 13.93
C LEU A 315 -2.79 12.93 14.45
N ASN A 316 -3.05 13.00 15.76
CA ASN A 316 -3.52 14.20 16.44
C ASN A 316 -3.22 14.12 17.95
N ALA A 317 -3.75 15.03 18.76
CA ALA A 317 -3.54 15.04 20.21
C ALA A 317 -4.00 13.75 20.92
N ASN A 318 -4.98 13.03 20.36
CA ASN A 318 -5.51 11.79 20.94
C ASN A 318 -4.81 10.53 20.37
N HIS A 319 -4.24 10.62 19.16
CA HIS A 319 -3.58 9.53 18.43
C HIS A 319 -2.16 9.95 18.05
N GLN A 320 -1.16 9.40 18.73
CA GLN A 320 0.23 9.83 18.64
C GLN A 320 1.14 8.70 18.17
N TYR A 321 2.07 9.03 17.27
CA TYR A 321 3.03 8.11 16.68
C TYR A 321 4.41 8.77 16.70
N PRO A 322 5.26 8.54 17.73
CA PRO A 322 6.54 9.22 17.90
C PRO A 322 7.55 8.90 16.79
N ASP A 323 7.39 7.77 16.09
CA ASP A 323 8.20 7.39 14.94
C ASP A 323 7.51 7.74 13.59
N GLY A 324 6.46 8.56 13.63
CA GLY A 324 5.62 8.84 12.47
C GLY A 324 4.77 7.65 12.05
N LEU A 325 4.13 7.79 10.91
CA LEU A 325 3.33 6.72 10.32
C LEU A 325 3.43 6.74 8.79
N VAL A 326 3.07 5.63 8.16
CA VAL A 326 2.65 5.63 6.76
C VAL A 326 1.15 5.39 6.72
N LEU A 327 0.47 6.12 5.83
CA LEU A 327 -0.99 6.07 5.71
C LEU A 327 -1.39 5.67 4.30
N PHE A 328 -1.96 4.49 4.17
CA PHE A 328 -2.70 4.08 2.98
C PHE A 328 -3.98 4.90 2.88
N LEU A 329 -4.24 5.49 1.72
CA LEU A 329 -5.36 6.42 1.54
C LEU A 329 -6.70 5.75 1.23
N GLY A 330 -6.73 4.42 1.20
CA GLY A 330 -7.90 3.62 0.82
C GLY A 330 -7.84 3.16 -0.63
N THR A 331 -8.46 2.00 -0.88
CA THR A 331 -8.41 1.40 -2.21
C THR A 331 -9.23 2.20 -3.22
N MET A 332 -8.58 2.52 -4.32
CA MET A 332 -9.15 3.26 -5.45
C MET A 332 -9.86 2.35 -6.44
N PHE A 333 -9.63 1.04 -6.35
CA PHE A 333 -10.13 0.05 -7.31
C PHE A 333 -10.41 -1.28 -6.61
N ALA A 334 -11.64 -1.77 -6.76
CA ALA A 334 -12.05 -3.09 -6.30
C ALA A 334 -12.22 -4.02 -7.51
N PRO A 335 -11.45 -5.12 -7.62
CA PRO A 335 -11.58 -6.06 -8.73
C PRO A 335 -12.94 -6.76 -8.73
N THR A 336 -13.67 -6.64 -9.83
CA THR A 336 -14.96 -7.33 -10.07
C THR A 336 -14.93 -8.26 -11.29
N GLN A 337 -13.86 -8.20 -12.10
CA GLN A 337 -13.72 -9.06 -13.29
C GLN A 337 -13.74 -10.52 -12.88
N ASP A 338 -14.61 -11.29 -13.51
CA ASP A 338 -14.71 -12.73 -13.23
C ASP A 338 -13.44 -13.48 -13.63
N ARG A 339 -13.04 -14.42 -12.78
CA ARG A 339 -11.87 -15.27 -13.01
C ARG A 339 -12.26 -16.74 -12.87
N PRO A 340 -12.67 -17.38 -13.97
CA PRO A 340 -12.99 -18.81 -13.96
C PRO A 340 -11.74 -19.64 -13.60
N LEU A 341 -11.87 -20.53 -12.64
CA LEU A 341 -10.80 -21.43 -12.20
C LEU A 341 -11.33 -22.86 -12.10
N PRO A 342 -10.47 -23.89 -12.23
CA PRO A 342 -10.88 -25.26 -11.97
C PRO A 342 -11.52 -25.41 -10.58
N GLY A 343 -12.75 -25.88 -10.51
CA GLY A 343 -13.50 -26.05 -9.27
C GLY A 343 -14.17 -24.79 -8.72
N ARG A 344 -14.04 -23.64 -9.41
CA ARG A 344 -14.74 -22.40 -9.07
C ARG A 344 -15.69 -22.01 -10.20
N PRO A 345 -17.01 -21.89 -9.95
CA PRO A 345 -17.98 -21.49 -10.95
C PRO A 345 -17.69 -20.10 -11.54
N ALA A 346 -18.15 -19.85 -12.76
CA ALA A 346 -18.20 -18.52 -13.32
C ALA A 346 -19.22 -17.65 -12.57
N GLY A 347 -18.95 -16.34 -12.47
CA GLY A 347 -19.83 -15.37 -11.79
C GLY A 347 -19.48 -15.12 -10.32
N GLU A 348 -18.40 -15.72 -9.81
CA GLU A 348 -17.91 -15.47 -8.44
C GLU A 348 -16.89 -14.30 -8.34
N GLY A 349 -16.67 -13.59 -9.47
CA GLY A 349 -15.79 -12.45 -9.56
C GLY A 349 -14.30 -12.80 -9.42
N PHE A 350 -13.49 -11.84 -9.03
CA PHE A 350 -12.05 -11.98 -8.90
C PHE A 350 -11.64 -12.68 -7.61
N THR A 351 -10.60 -13.50 -7.68
CA THR A 351 -9.75 -13.93 -6.55
C THR A 351 -8.32 -14.14 -7.03
N HIS A 352 -7.34 -14.00 -6.14
CA HIS A 352 -5.95 -14.32 -6.45
C HIS A 352 -5.71 -15.81 -6.63
N VAL A 353 -4.69 -16.10 -7.45
CA VAL A 353 -4.03 -17.39 -7.57
C VAL A 353 -2.57 -17.24 -7.17
N VAL A 354 -2.00 -18.24 -6.50
CA VAL A 354 -0.56 -18.27 -6.21
C VAL A 354 0.24 -18.17 -7.51
N GLY A 355 1.17 -17.22 -7.55
CA GLY A 355 1.95 -16.89 -8.74
C GLY A 355 1.46 -15.67 -9.51
N ASP A 356 0.30 -15.08 -9.16
CA ASP A 356 -0.12 -13.81 -9.72
C ASP A 356 0.96 -12.74 -9.55
N LEU A 357 1.21 -11.95 -10.60
CA LEU A 357 1.96 -10.72 -10.50
C LEU A 357 1.00 -9.53 -10.39
N VAL A 358 1.12 -8.80 -9.31
CA VAL A 358 0.38 -7.57 -9.07
C VAL A 358 1.30 -6.39 -9.30
N SER A 359 0.93 -5.50 -10.21
CA SER A 359 1.61 -4.23 -10.48
C SER A 359 0.70 -3.07 -10.11
N VAL A 360 1.15 -2.21 -9.22
CA VAL A 360 0.48 -0.95 -8.86
C VAL A 360 1.36 0.19 -9.34
N SER A 361 0.85 1.10 -10.16
CA SER A 361 1.68 2.10 -10.82
C SER A 361 1.01 3.45 -11.02
N THR A 362 1.85 4.50 -11.02
CA THR A 362 1.50 5.84 -11.51
C THR A 362 2.76 6.50 -12.08
N PRO A 363 2.64 7.37 -13.09
CA PRO A 363 3.80 8.05 -13.68
C PRO A 363 4.71 8.76 -12.67
N SER A 364 4.12 9.33 -11.62
CA SER A 364 4.83 10.12 -10.61
C SER A 364 5.57 9.30 -9.54
N LEU A 365 5.12 8.06 -9.26
CA LEU A 365 5.70 7.22 -8.18
C LEU A 365 6.35 5.94 -8.71
N GLY A 366 6.25 5.66 -10.00
CA GLY A 366 6.78 4.44 -10.61
C GLY A 366 5.83 3.25 -10.46
N CYS A 367 6.39 2.06 -10.24
CA CYS A 367 5.63 0.81 -10.20
C CYS A 367 6.10 -0.12 -9.07
N LEU A 368 5.19 -0.46 -8.18
CA LEU A 368 5.35 -1.54 -7.21
C LEU A 368 4.88 -2.85 -7.84
N VAL A 369 5.77 -3.82 -7.95
CA VAL A 369 5.44 -5.17 -8.47
C VAL A 369 5.70 -6.20 -7.39
N ASN A 370 4.71 -7.06 -7.12
CA ASN A 370 4.81 -8.16 -6.18
C ASN A 370 4.25 -9.45 -6.79
N ARG A 371 4.75 -10.61 -6.33
CA ARG A 371 4.19 -11.92 -6.66
C ARG A 371 3.33 -12.41 -5.49
N VAL A 372 2.14 -12.93 -5.78
CA VAL A 372 1.25 -13.52 -4.77
C VAL A 372 1.71 -14.93 -4.39
N ASN A 373 1.77 -15.18 -3.09
CA ASN A 373 1.94 -16.52 -2.51
C ASN A 373 1.06 -16.65 -1.26
N THR A 374 0.95 -17.83 -0.68
CA THR A 374 0.27 -17.95 0.61
C THR A 374 1.17 -17.51 1.76
N SER A 375 0.60 -16.85 2.75
CA SER A 375 1.32 -16.22 3.86
C SER A 375 2.15 -17.21 4.70
N ASP A 376 1.78 -18.50 4.71
CA ASP A 376 2.50 -19.60 5.36
C ASP A 376 3.63 -20.20 4.53
N ASN A 377 3.64 -19.98 3.18
CA ASN A 377 4.72 -20.40 2.29
C ASN A 377 5.77 -19.29 2.06
N ILE A 378 5.46 -18.04 2.39
CA ILE A 378 6.44 -16.95 2.36
C ILE A 378 7.36 -17.08 3.57
N ALA A 379 8.63 -16.72 3.39
CA ALA A 379 9.60 -16.72 4.48
C ALA A 379 9.07 -15.97 5.72
N PRO A 380 9.23 -16.51 6.92
CA PRO A 380 8.79 -15.85 8.15
C PRO A 380 9.44 -14.47 8.32
N TRP A 381 8.65 -13.49 8.74
CA TRP A 381 9.18 -12.18 9.12
C TRP A 381 9.99 -12.30 10.40
N THR A 382 11.30 -12.04 10.31
CA THR A 382 12.24 -12.18 11.43
C THR A 382 13.00 -10.88 11.74
N TYR A 383 12.91 -9.89 10.84
CA TYR A 383 13.63 -8.62 10.99
C TYR A 383 12.71 -7.52 11.52
N GLY A 384 12.54 -7.47 12.83
CA GLY A 384 11.78 -6.44 13.53
C GLY A 384 12.68 -5.38 14.17
N SER A 385 12.07 -4.44 14.93
CA SER A 385 12.77 -3.29 15.55
C SER A 385 13.98 -3.69 16.39
N SER A 386 13.90 -4.78 17.17
CA SER A 386 15.05 -5.26 17.96
C SER A 386 16.24 -5.71 17.10
N ALA A 387 15.98 -6.26 15.89
CA ALA A 387 17.06 -6.63 14.98
C ALA A 387 17.69 -5.38 14.37
N LEU A 388 16.87 -4.41 13.94
CA LEU A 388 17.35 -3.11 13.46
C LEU A 388 18.22 -2.41 14.50
N MET A 389 17.79 -2.34 15.77
CA MET A 389 18.57 -1.72 16.85
C MET A 389 19.95 -2.38 17.02
N ARG A 390 20.03 -3.72 16.95
CA ARG A 390 21.31 -4.43 17.03
C ARG A 390 22.22 -4.12 15.84
N ASP A 391 21.66 -3.99 14.64
CA ASP A 391 22.43 -3.67 13.45
C ASP A 391 22.95 -2.24 13.48
N LEU A 392 22.13 -1.27 13.88
CA LEU A 392 22.53 0.11 14.07
C LEU A 392 23.62 0.24 15.16
N ALA A 393 23.47 -0.48 16.28
CA ALA A 393 24.49 -0.50 17.33
C ALA A 393 25.84 -1.03 16.82
N ARG A 394 25.83 -2.13 16.04
CA ARG A 394 27.06 -2.69 15.43
C ARG A 394 27.73 -1.73 14.46
N GLN A 395 26.97 -0.89 13.80
CA GLN A 395 27.46 0.13 12.85
C GLN A 395 27.83 1.46 13.54
N GLY A 396 27.63 1.59 14.85
CA GLY A 396 27.87 2.85 15.59
C GLY A 396 26.87 3.97 15.23
N LEU A 397 25.69 3.62 14.75
CA LEU A 397 24.65 4.56 14.31
C LEU A 397 23.58 4.84 15.38
N LEU A 398 23.66 4.22 16.55
CA LEU A 398 22.81 4.59 17.69
C LEU A 398 23.43 5.78 18.44
N GLY A 399 22.65 6.85 18.62
CA GLY A 399 23.08 8.06 19.32
C GLY A 399 23.65 9.15 18.42
N THR A 400 23.47 9.03 17.10
CA THR A 400 23.78 10.11 16.15
C THR A 400 22.56 10.95 15.85
#